data_2dcec97b14b14f340648fc735643b975
#
_entry.id   2dcec97b14b14f340648fc735643b975
#
_cell.length_a   1.000
_cell.length_b   1.000
_cell.length_c   1.000
_cell.angle_alpha   90.00
_cell.angle_beta   90.00
_cell.angle_gamma   90.00
#
_symmetry.space_group_name_H-M   'P 1'
#
loop_
_entity.id
_entity.type
_entity.pdbx_description
1 polymer ?
#
loop_
_entity_poly.entity_id
_entity_poly.type
_entity_poly.pdbx_seq_one_letter_code
_entity_poly.pdbx_strand_id
1 'polypeptide(L)'
;MATKTSKRTGETSTTVSVGIRIDPKIKFALDIMGRLQKRSLTAVIEWAIAQAIAQQSIDVDGSNLTTVLDKIWSTDESSRLVQLAIHMPEALTYDELRIWETIKATEHFWEQYSKGLGPTESRLLTSHVRSFWHQILDHVERNKASPTILPMTDDDLGLGIPPR
;
A
#
# COMPACT_ATOMS: atom_id res chain seq x y z
N MET A 1 14.07 41.13 11.42
CA MET A 1 13.84 40.17 12.52
C MET A 1 13.16 38.95 11.96
N ALA A 2 13.83 37.81 11.91
CA ALA A 2 13.31 36.57 11.33
C ALA A 2 12.56 35.77 12.41
N THR A 3 11.30 35.52 12.20
CA THR A 3 10.43 34.74 13.10
C THR A 3 10.72 33.25 12.91
N LYS A 4 11.32 32.68 13.95
CA LYS A 4 11.69 31.26 14.02
C LYS A 4 10.42 30.43 14.21
N THR A 5 9.95 29.72 13.16
CA THR A 5 8.82 28.81 13.25
C THR A 5 9.24 27.57 14.02
N SER A 6 8.71 27.39 15.21
CA SER A 6 8.90 26.22 16.06
C SER A 6 8.29 24.98 15.39
N LYS A 7 9.14 23.99 15.08
CA LYS A 7 8.74 22.66 14.60
C LYS A 7 8.14 21.89 15.78
N ARG A 8 6.81 21.75 15.80
CA ARG A 8 6.12 20.87 16.76
C ARG A 8 6.47 19.41 16.43
N THR A 9 7.20 18.80 17.35
CA THR A 9 7.50 17.37 17.35
C THR A 9 6.30 16.63 17.97
N GLY A 10 5.71 15.66 17.24
CA GLY A 10 4.92 14.58 17.84
C GLY A 10 3.40 14.78 17.91
N GLU A 11 2.76 14.87 16.75
CA GLU A 11 1.42 14.30 16.60
C GLU A 11 1.51 13.33 15.41
N THR A 12 1.29 12.05 15.66
CA THR A 12 0.98 11.08 14.60
C THR A 12 -0.38 11.46 14.03
N SER A 13 -0.37 12.40 13.08
CA SER A 13 -1.58 12.83 12.40
C SER A 13 -2.17 11.62 11.68
N THR A 14 -3.36 11.20 12.08
CA THR A 14 -4.14 10.17 11.38
C THR A 14 -4.67 10.66 10.03
N THR A 15 -4.43 11.94 9.70
CA THR A 15 -4.89 12.59 8.48
C THR A 15 -3.71 12.99 7.61
N VAL A 16 -3.87 12.84 6.29
CA VAL A 16 -2.91 13.28 5.27
C VAL A 16 -3.48 14.49 4.55
N SER A 17 -2.68 15.54 4.37
CA SER A 17 -3.08 16.72 3.61
C SER A 17 -3.01 16.44 2.11
N VAL A 18 -4.11 16.64 1.39
CA VAL A 18 -4.21 16.48 -0.06
C VAL A 18 -4.65 17.79 -0.68
N GLY A 19 -3.86 18.31 -1.62
CA GLY A 19 -4.22 19.51 -2.42
C GLY A 19 -4.90 19.09 -3.72
N ILE A 20 -6.15 19.48 -3.92
CA ILE A 20 -6.92 19.21 -5.14
C ILE A 20 -7.41 20.50 -5.79
N ARG A 21 -7.54 20.48 -7.12
CA ARG A 21 -8.22 21.53 -7.88
C ARG A 21 -9.60 21.01 -8.25
N ILE A 22 -10.65 21.77 -7.92
CA ILE A 22 -12.04 21.38 -8.13
C ILE A 22 -12.68 22.38 -9.10
N ASP A 23 -13.51 21.88 -10.01
CA ASP A 23 -14.33 22.72 -10.87
C ASP A 23 -15.19 23.70 -10.05
N PRO A 24 -15.29 24.99 -10.43
CA PRO A 24 -16.03 25.99 -9.66
C PRO A 24 -17.50 25.62 -9.42
N LYS A 25 -18.17 24.96 -10.36
CA LYS A 25 -19.56 24.52 -10.22
C LYS A 25 -19.69 23.41 -9.17
N ILE A 26 -18.73 22.45 -9.17
CA ILE A 26 -18.69 21.39 -8.15
C ILE A 26 -18.40 21.99 -6.78
N LYS A 27 -17.47 22.93 -6.69
CA LYS A 27 -17.16 23.62 -5.44
C LYS A 27 -18.39 24.34 -4.88
N PHE A 28 -19.15 25.04 -5.73
CA PHE A 28 -20.39 25.71 -5.34
C PHE A 28 -21.45 24.72 -4.84
N ALA A 29 -21.59 23.57 -5.50
CA ALA A 29 -22.50 22.50 -5.06
C ALA A 29 -22.11 21.97 -3.68
N LEU A 30 -20.80 21.74 -3.42
CA LEU A 30 -20.31 21.32 -2.10
C LEU A 30 -20.61 22.35 -1.01
N ASP A 31 -20.48 23.66 -1.30
CA ASP A 31 -20.85 24.72 -0.37
C ASP A 31 -22.35 24.71 -0.02
N ILE A 32 -23.22 24.47 -1.04
CA ILE A 32 -24.66 24.31 -0.81
C ILE A 32 -24.93 23.08 0.07
N MET A 33 -24.32 21.95 -0.23
CA MET A 33 -24.45 20.72 0.58
C MET A 33 -24.02 20.95 2.02
N GLY A 34 -22.90 21.65 2.24
CA GLY A 34 -22.42 22.00 3.58
C GLY A 34 -23.46 22.79 4.39
N ARG A 35 -24.10 23.77 3.75
CA ARG A 35 -25.18 24.56 4.38
C ARG A 35 -26.41 23.72 4.70
N LEU A 36 -26.86 22.88 3.77
CA LEU A 36 -28.03 22.00 3.95
C LEU A 36 -27.79 20.95 5.05
N GLN A 37 -26.60 20.40 5.11
CA GLN A 37 -26.24 19.36 6.08
C GLN A 37 -25.67 19.92 7.39
N LYS A 38 -25.49 21.24 7.49
CA LYS A 38 -24.83 21.92 8.63
C LYS A 38 -23.44 21.35 8.93
N ARG A 39 -22.65 21.09 7.88
CA ARG A 39 -21.30 20.55 7.94
C ARG A 39 -20.29 21.50 7.31
N SER A 40 -19.02 21.38 7.73
CA SER A 40 -17.92 22.09 7.06
C SER A 40 -17.71 21.55 5.63
N LEU A 41 -17.10 22.35 4.77
CA LEU A 41 -16.73 21.92 3.41
C LEU A 41 -15.87 20.64 3.43
N THR A 42 -14.88 20.56 4.32
CA THR A 42 -14.03 19.36 4.49
C THR A 42 -14.88 18.13 4.82
N ALA A 43 -15.79 18.24 5.79
CA ALA A 43 -16.64 17.12 6.18
C ALA A 43 -17.60 16.67 5.06
N VAL A 44 -18.04 17.58 4.19
CA VAL A 44 -18.83 17.24 3.00
C VAL A 44 -17.99 16.53 1.96
N ILE A 45 -16.76 16.98 1.73
CA ILE A 45 -15.83 16.34 0.79
C ILE A 45 -15.48 14.91 1.28
N GLU A 46 -15.12 14.76 2.55
CA GLU A 46 -14.83 13.44 3.13
C GLU A 46 -16.03 12.49 3.02
N TRP A 47 -17.23 12.99 3.32
CA TRP A 47 -18.45 12.21 3.15
C TRP A 47 -18.69 11.80 1.69
N ALA A 48 -18.53 12.72 0.74
CA ALA A 48 -18.72 12.44 -0.68
C ALA A 48 -17.72 11.40 -1.20
N ILE A 49 -16.47 11.49 -0.77
CA ILE A 49 -15.41 10.50 -1.10
C ILE A 49 -15.77 9.14 -0.50
N ALA A 50 -16.16 9.07 0.78
CA ALA A 50 -16.57 7.84 1.43
C ALA A 50 -17.76 7.17 0.71
N GLN A 51 -18.75 7.96 0.27
CA GLN A 51 -19.87 7.44 -0.53
C GLN A 51 -19.41 6.90 -1.89
N ALA A 52 -18.51 7.59 -2.58
CA ALA A 52 -17.98 7.12 -3.86
C ALA A 52 -17.21 5.78 -3.70
N ILE A 53 -16.39 5.65 -2.66
CA ILE A 53 -15.68 4.41 -2.34
C ILE A 53 -16.65 3.26 -2.03
N ALA A 54 -17.71 3.53 -1.24
CA ALA A 54 -18.71 2.54 -0.89
C ALA A 54 -19.56 2.08 -2.10
N GLN A 55 -19.72 2.94 -3.10
CA GLN A 55 -20.45 2.62 -4.33
C GLN A 55 -19.57 1.96 -5.40
N GLN A 56 -18.24 2.03 -5.24
CA GLN A 56 -17.32 1.40 -6.20
C GLN A 56 -17.42 -0.12 -6.07
N SER A 57 -18.04 -0.75 -7.04
CA SER A 57 -18.08 -2.20 -7.18
C SER A 57 -16.71 -2.72 -7.63
N ILE A 58 -16.29 -3.83 -7.05
CA ILE A 58 -15.14 -4.62 -7.50
C ILE A 58 -15.73 -5.92 -8.01
N ASP A 59 -15.43 -6.30 -9.26
CA ASP A 59 -16.03 -7.45 -9.95
C ASP A 59 -15.71 -8.82 -9.35
N VAL A 60 -14.95 -8.88 -8.29
CA VAL A 60 -14.66 -10.12 -7.58
C VAL A 60 -15.71 -10.32 -6.49
N ASP A 61 -16.64 -11.22 -6.69
CA ASP A 61 -17.67 -11.66 -5.72
C ASP A 61 -18.71 -10.60 -5.28
N GLY A 62 -18.90 -9.51 -6.04
CA GLY A 62 -19.85 -8.46 -5.68
C GLY A 62 -19.44 -7.62 -4.46
N SER A 63 -18.23 -7.73 -4.02
CA SER A 63 -17.65 -6.90 -2.94
C SER A 63 -17.51 -5.46 -3.39
N ASN A 64 -17.70 -4.51 -2.47
CA ASN A 64 -17.39 -3.11 -2.70
C ASN A 64 -15.96 -2.78 -2.23
N LEU A 65 -15.41 -1.66 -2.72
CA LEU A 65 -14.05 -1.24 -2.40
C LEU A 65 -13.84 -1.06 -0.89
N THR A 66 -14.84 -0.62 -0.14
CA THR A 66 -14.75 -0.47 1.32
C THR A 66 -14.42 -1.79 2.01
N THR A 67 -15.11 -2.86 1.63
CA THR A 67 -14.90 -4.19 2.24
C THR A 67 -13.49 -4.72 1.99
N VAL A 68 -12.94 -4.44 0.81
CA VAL A 68 -11.58 -4.86 0.48
C VAL A 68 -10.55 -3.95 1.16
N LEU A 69 -10.80 -2.63 1.24
CA LEU A 69 -9.93 -1.71 1.96
C LEU A 69 -9.71 -2.12 3.42
N ASP A 70 -10.73 -2.61 4.11
CA ASP A 70 -10.61 -3.09 5.49
C ASP A 70 -9.64 -4.27 5.63
N LYS A 71 -9.45 -5.04 4.56
CA LYS A 71 -8.51 -6.17 4.52
C LYS A 71 -7.10 -5.76 4.14
N ILE A 72 -6.96 -4.81 3.20
CA ILE A 72 -5.66 -4.43 2.65
C ILE A 72 -4.98 -3.28 3.38
N TRP A 73 -5.73 -2.45 4.11
CA TRP A 73 -5.18 -1.28 4.75
C TRP A 73 -4.25 -1.65 5.91
N SER A 74 -3.04 -1.12 5.86
CA SER A 74 -2.05 -1.17 6.95
C SER A 74 -1.21 0.09 6.94
N THR A 75 -0.77 0.54 8.12
CA THR A 75 0.25 1.59 8.24
C THR A 75 1.64 1.07 7.86
N ASP A 76 1.85 -0.24 7.95
CA ASP A 76 3.07 -0.91 7.49
C ASP A 76 3.00 -1.13 5.98
N GLU A 77 3.98 -0.60 5.26
CA GLU A 77 4.01 -0.62 3.80
C GLU A 77 4.13 -2.04 3.23
N SER A 78 4.99 -2.86 3.83
CA SER A 78 5.19 -4.25 3.40
C SER A 78 3.92 -5.07 3.54
N SER A 79 3.23 -4.94 4.66
CA SER A 79 1.94 -5.58 4.91
C SER A 79 0.87 -5.09 3.94
N ARG A 80 0.79 -3.78 3.70
CA ARG A 80 -0.17 -3.19 2.76
C ARG A 80 0.04 -3.71 1.35
N LEU A 81 1.29 -3.78 0.86
CA LEU A 81 1.60 -4.31 -0.47
C LEU A 81 1.23 -5.78 -0.58
N VAL A 82 1.59 -6.59 0.41
CA VAL A 82 1.25 -8.03 0.43
C VAL A 82 -0.27 -8.23 0.40
N GLN A 83 -1.02 -7.52 1.24
CA GLN A 83 -2.48 -7.64 1.27
C GLN A 83 -3.12 -7.17 -0.03
N LEU A 84 -2.61 -6.06 -0.63
CA LEU A 84 -3.06 -5.61 -1.93
C LEU A 84 -2.81 -6.67 -3.01
N ALA A 85 -1.63 -7.27 -3.02
CA ALA A 85 -1.25 -8.30 -4.00
C ALA A 85 -2.08 -9.59 -3.88
N ILE A 86 -2.54 -9.94 -2.66
CA ILE A 86 -3.37 -11.11 -2.42
C ILE A 86 -4.84 -10.85 -2.77
N HIS A 87 -5.37 -9.67 -2.40
CA HIS A 87 -6.80 -9.39 -2.51
C HIS A 87 -7.20 -8.63 -3.77
N MET A 88 -6.28 -7.86 -4.37
CA MET A 88 -6.51 -7.05 -5.57
C MET A 88 -5.25 -7.00 -6.45
N PRO A 89 -4.77 -8.12 -6.99
CA PRO A 89 -3.55 -8.15 -7.79
C PRO A 89 -3.61 -7.24 -9.03
N GLU A 90 -4.80 -7.01 -9.58
CA GLU A 90 -5.05 -6.12 -10.72
C GLU A 90 -4.87 -4.63 -10.39
N ALA A 91 -4.87 -4.27 -9.10
CA ALA A 91 -4.65 -2.90 -8.64
C ALA A 91 -3.17 -2.56 -8.43
N LEU A 92 -2.27 -3.55 -8.53
CA LEU A 92 -0.84 -3.32 -8.39
C LEU A 92 -0.31 -2.45 -9.53
N THR A 93 0.49 -1.46 -9.17
CA THR A 93 1.34 -0.77 -10.16
C THR A 93 2.43 -1.71 -10.68
N TYR A 94 3.08 -1.33 -11.79
CA TYR A 94 4.18 -2.13 -12.34
C TYR A 94 5.32 -2.34 -11.32
N ASP A 95 5.68 -1.31 -10.56
CA ASP A 95 6.75 -1.39 -9.56
C ASP A 95 6.34 -2.29 -8.38
N GLU A 96 5.10 -2.17 -7.90
CA GLU A 96 4.54 -3.04 -6.85
C GLU A 96 4.45 -4.50 -7.31
N LEU A 97 4.05 -4.73 -8.56
CA LEU A 97 4.03 -6.07 -9.15
C LEU A 97 5.44 -6.68 -9.17
N ARG A 98 6.48 -5.91 -9.54
CA ARG A 98 7.87 -6.39 -9.50
C ARG A 98 8.30 -6.79 -8.08
N ILE A 99 7.95 -5.99 -7.09
CA ILE A 99 8.23 -6.31 -5.68
C ILE A 99 7.53 -7.63 -5.30
N TRP A 100 6.25 -7.75 -5.62
CA TRP A 100 5.47 -8.95 -5.33
C TRP A 100 6.03 -10.20 -6.01
N GLU A 101 6.38 -10.12 -7.28
CA GLU A 101 6.99 -11.23 -8.03
C GLU A 101 8.36 -11.63 -7.44
N THR A 102 9.16 -10.65 -6.97
CA THR A 102 10.43 -10.93 -6.26
C THR A 102 10.18 -11.69 -4.97
N ILE A 103 9.18 -11.27 -4.17
CA ILE A 103 8.77 -11.99 -2.95
C ILE A 103 8.34 -13.41 -3.29
N LYS A 104 7.54 -13.61 -4.33
CA LYS A 104 7.10 -14.96 -4.77
C LYS A 104 8.24 -15.85 -5.20
N ALA A 105 9.24 -15.27 -5.89
CA ALA A 105 10.38 -16.00 -6.41
C ALA A 105 11.41 -16.38 -5.32
N THR A 106 11.39 -15.73 -4.16
CA THR A 106 12.39 -15.87 -3.11
C THR A 106 11.92 -16.88 -2.05
N GLU A 107 12.56 -18.04 -2.00
CA GLU A 107 12.18 -19.15 -1.09
C GLU A 107 12.16 -18.75 0.39
N HIS A 108 13.03 -17.81 0.81
CA HIS A 108 13.16 -17.35 2.20
C HIS A 108 11.86 -16.79 2.80
N PHE A 109 10.94 -16.33 1.97
CA PHE A 109 9.67 -15.75 2.41
C PHE A 109 8.53 -16.76 2.51
N TRP A 110 8.79 -18.06 2.27
CA TRP A 110 7.77 -19.09 2.25
C TRP A 110 8.08 -20.24 3.21
N GLU A 111 7.03 -20.85 3.77
CA GLU A 111 7.19 -22.06 4.59
C GLU A 111 7.78 -23.21 3.78
N GLN A 112 8.86 -23.82 4.26
CA GLN A 112 9.64 -24.84 3.54
C GLN A 112 8.87 -26.13 3.23
N TYR A 113 7.83 -26.46 4.00
CA TYR A 113 7.07 -27.71 3.86
C TYR A 113 6.07 -27.73 2.69
N SER A 114 6.07 -26.73 1.89
CA SER A 114 4.99 -26.48 0.92
C SER A 114 5.40 -26.61 -0.54
N LYS A 115 6.40 -27.43 -0.87
CA LYS A 115 6.80 -27.68 -2.26
C LYS A 115 5.61 -28.21 -3.08
N GLY A 116 5.17 -27.44 -4.07
CA GLY A 116 4.18 -27.84 -5.07
C GLY A 116 2.81 -27.17 -5.01
N LEU A 117 2.51 -26.39 -3.99
CA LEU A 117 1.29 -25.58 -3.92
C LEU A 117 1.63 -24.11 -4.19
N GLY A 118 0.92 -23.42 -5.08
CA GLY A 118 1.15 -22.03 -5.41
C GLY A 118 1.14 -21.08 -4.20
N PRO A 119 1.57 -19.85 -4.34
CA PRO A 119 1.60 -18.88 -3.24
C PRO A 119 0.19 -18.63 -2.70
N THR A 120 -0.01 -18.88 -1.42
CA THR A 120 -1.24 -18.57 -0.67
C THR A 120 -0.86 -17.76 0.57
N GLU A 121 -1.78 -16.91 1.02
CA GLU A 121 -1.58 -16.05 2.20
C GLU A 121 -1.11 -16.82 3.44
N SER A 122 -1.64 -18.01 3.66
CA SER A 122 -1.34 -18.85 4.82
C SER A 122 0.08 -19.45 4.82
N ARG A 123 0.83 -19.27 3.73
CA ARG A 123 2.18 -19.85 3.56
C ARG A 123 3.28 -18.81 3.45
N LEU A 124 2.90 -17.56 3.28
CA LEU A 124 3.83 -16.45 3.25
C LEU A 124 4.23 -16.06 4.67
N LEU A 125 5.50 -16.03 4.93
CA LEU A 125 6.09 -15.53 6.18
C LEU A 125 6.09 -14.00 6.18
N THR A 126 4.96 -13.38 6.45
CA THR A 126 4.78 -11.92 6.42
C THR A 126 5.73 -11.18 7.36
N SER A 127 6.11 -11.82 8.48
CA SER A 127 7.13 -11.30 9.39
C SER A 127 8.50 -11.19 8.74
N HIS A 128 8.88 -12.17 7.89
CA HIS A 128 10.13 -12.13 7.14
C HIS A 128 10.09 -11.02 6.08
N VAL A 129 8.99 -10.92 5.32
CA VAL A 129 8.82 -9.84 4.34
C VAL A 129 8.99 -8.48 5.00
N ARG A 130 8.38 -8.27 6.18
CA ARG A 130 8.52 -7.03 6.95
C ARG A 130 9.97 -6.80 7.40
N SER A 131 10.62 -7.81 7.93
CA SER A 131 12.00 -7.69 8.45
C SER A 131 13.01 -7.37 7.35
N PHE A 132 12.80 -7.87 6.15
CA PHE A 132 13.68 -7.68 5.00
C PHE A 132 13.14 -6.65 3.98
N TRP A 133 12.18 -5.81 4.38
CA TRP A 133 11.52 -4.89 3.45
C TRP A 133 12.49 -3.99 2.70
N HIS A 134 13.47 -3.38 3.38
CA HIS A 134 14.47 -2.54 2.75
C HIS A 134 15.33 -3.32 1.74
N GLN A 135 15.76 -4.51 2.09
CA GLN A 135 16.56 -5.37 1.20
C GLN A 135 15.77 -5.75 -0.05
N ILE A 136 14.47 -6.01 0.09
CA ILE A 136 13.58 -6.29 -1.04
C ILE A 136 13.52 -5.08 -1.98
N LEU A 137 13.27 -3.88 -1.45
CA LEU A 137 13.21 -2.66 -2.25
C LEU A 137 14.54 -2.37 -2.96
N ASP A 138 15.66 -2.49 -2.25
CA ASP A 138 17.00 -2.29 -2.81
C ASP A 138 17.33 -3.31 -3.90
N HIS A 139 16.94 -4.58 -3.70
CA HIS A 139 17.12 -5.64 -4.70
C HIS A 139 16.32 -5.34 -5.97
N VAL A 140 15.05 -4.96 -5.85
CA VAL A 140 14.19 -4.64 -6.98
C VAL A 140 14.72 -3.42 -7.74
N GLU A 141 15.16 -2.37 -7.04
CA GLU A 141 15.69 -1.17 -7.68
C GLU A 141 17.02 -1.46 -8.41
N ARG A 142 17.94 -2.21 -7.78
CA ARG A 142 19.21 -2.64 -8.43
C ARG A 142 18.96 -3.45 -9.71
N ASN A 143 17.90 -4.25 -9.74
CA ASN A 143 17.57 -5.14 -10.85
C ASN A 143 16.47 -4.57 -11.76
N LYS A 144 16.17 -3.27 -11.67
CA LYS A 144 15.07 -2.62 -12.39
C LYS A 144 15.17 -2.75 -13.92
N ALA A 145 16.41 -2.74 -14.44
CA ALA A 145 16.67 -2.89 -15.87
C ALA A 145 16.58 -4.35 -16.37
N SER A 146 16.51 -5.33 -15.48
CA SER A 146 16.39 -6.74 -15.86
C SER A 146 15.01 -7.03 -16.45
N PRO A 147 14.92 -7.71 -17.59
CA PRO A 147 13.65 -8.13 -18.18
C PRO A 147 12.98 -9.28 -17.40
N THR A 148 13.73 -9.94 -16.51
CA THR A 148 13.25 -11.07 -15.70
C THR A 148 13.30 -10.72 -14.21
N ILE A 149 12.41 -11.33 -13.45
CA ILE A 149 12.45 -11.24 -12.00
C ILE A 149 13.56 -12.16 -11.49
N LEU A 150 14.44 -11.61 -10.66
CA LEU A 150 15.52 -12.35 -10.02
C LEU A 150 15.13 -12.60 -8.55
N PRO A 151 15.16 -13.86 -8.06
CA PRO A 151 14.99 -14.14 -6.65
C PRO A 151 16.14 -13.54 -5.85
N MET A 152 15.90 -13.21 -4.59
CA MET A 152 16.93 -12.75 -3.67
C MET A 152 17.77 -13.94 -3.20
N THR A 153 19.07 -13.69 -3.03
CA THR A 153 20.03 -14.62 -2.45
C THR A 153 20.22 -14.36 -0.96
N ASP A 154 20.88 -15.29 -0.24
CA ASP A 154 21.24 -15.07 1.18
C ASP A 154 22.12 -13.83 1.37
N ASP A 155 22.98 -13.52 0.37
CA ASP A 155 23.79 -12.29 0.39
C ASP A 155 22.93 -11.03 0.27
N ASP A 156 21.90 -11.04 -0.58
CA ASP A 156 20.94 -9.93 -0.70
C ASP A 156 20.18 -9.68 0.62
N LEU A 157 19.91 -10.74 1.35
CA LEU A 157 19.25 -10.70 2.65
C LEU A 157 20.20 -10.35 3.80
N GLY A 158 21.51 -10.30 3.54
CA GLY A 158 22.52 -10.08 4.58
C GLY A 158 22.73 -11.31 5.50
N LEU A 159 22.33 -12.50 5.04
CA LEU A 159 22.46 -13.76 5.75
C LEU A 159 23.72 -14.54 5.30
N GLY A 160 24.47 -14.00 4.34
CA GLY A 160 25.71 -14.57 3.84
C GLY A 160 26.76 -14.70 4.95
N ILE A 161 27.53 -15.80 4.94
CA ILE A 161 28.65 -15.99 5.86
C ILE A 161 29.73 -14.97 5.49
N PRO A 162 30.18 -14.10 6.42
CA PRO A 162 31.24 -13.14 6.11
C PRO A 162 32.49 -13.91 5.66
N PRO A 163 33.21 -13.42 4.63
CA PRO A 163 34.45 -14.05 4.21
C PRO A 163 35.43 -14.07 5.39
N ARG A 164 36.03 -15.25 5.62
CA ARG A 164 37.07 -15.45 6.65
C ARG A 164 38.34 -14.69 6.29
#